data_5b9e14727686cd57be46b3a38f711bcf
#
_entry.id   5b9e14727686cd57be46b3a38f711bcf
#
_cell.length_a   1.000
_cell.length_b   1.000
_cell.length_c   1.000
_cell.angle_alpha   90.00
_cell.angle_beta   90.00
_cell.angle_gamma   90.00
#
_symmetry.space_group_name_H-M   'P 1'
#
loop_
_entity.id
_entity.type
_entity.pdbx_description
1 polymer ?
#
loop_
_entity_poly.entity_id
_entity_poly.type
_entity_poly.pdbx_seq_one_letter_code
_entity_poly.pdbx_strand_id
1 'polypeptide(L)'
;MASERVFVDTWAWLVLANDRDPAFASVSRMRAQAAGQPGAWVTTDYVLDETMTRLFSATPFGDARRFMEGIYESSRAGLVDIEHVTPERFHRAWRWRLRYRDKPRISFTDLTSFVVMRELGLRRVLTGDAHFEQVGLGFARLP
;
A
#
# COMPACT_ATOMS: atom_id res chain seq x y z
N MET A 1 22.55 -2.47 9.53
CA MET A 1 21.34 -1.65 9.67
C MET A 1 20.18 -2.31 8.95
N ALA A 2 19.07 -2.41 9.63
CA ALA A 2 17.85 -2.85 8.96
C ALA A 2 17.48 -1.82 7.90
N SER A 3 17.21 -2.26 6.66
CA SER A 3 16.70 -1.36 5.65
C SER A 3 15.30 -0.93 6.04
N GLU A 4 14.96 0.30 5.71
CA GLU A 4 13.64 0.82 6.01
C GLU A 4 12.58 0.08 5.21
N ARG A 5 11.59 -0.44 5.90
CA ARG A 5 10.43 -1.07 5.27
C ARG A 5 9.58 0.01 4.60
N VAL A 6 8.90 -0.38 3.53
CA VAL A 6 8.08 0.52 2.73
C VAL A 6 6.63 0.04 2.73
N PHE A 7 5.72 0.94 3.04
CA PHE A 7 4.30 0.67 2.88
C PHE A 7 3.90 0.84 1.42
N VAL A 8 3.12 -0.09 0.88
CA VAL A 8 2.73 -0.10 -0.53
C VAL A 8 1.23 0.12 -0.64
N ASP A 9 0.87 1.28 -1.18
CA ASP A 9 -0.52 1.68 -1.39
C ASP A 9 -1.05 1.14 -2.72
N THR A 10 -2.35 1.21 -2.91
CA THR A 10 -3.05 0.77 -4.12
C THR A 10 -2.42 1.32 -5.39
N TRP A 11 -2.08 2.61 -5.40
CA TRP A 11 -1.46 3.25 -6.57
C TRP A 11 -0.25 2.45 -7.07
N ALA A 12 0.63 2.04 -6.17
CA ALA A 12 1.86 1.33 -6.55
C ALA A 12 1.57 -0.05 -7.14
N TRP A 13 0.61 -0.77 -6.57
CA TRP A 13 0.20 -2.05 -7.13
C TRP A 13 -0.37 -1.89 -8.53
N LEU A 14 -1.21 -0.87 -8.75
CA LEU A 14 -1.79 -0.60 -10.07
C LEU A 14 -0.73 -0.18 -11.08
N VAL A 15 0.28 0.57 -10.66
CA VAL A 15 1.44 0.91 -11.50
C VAL A 15 2.17 -0.37 -11.94
N LEU A 16 2.44 -1.27 -11.01
CA LEU A 16 3.13 -2.52 -11.32
C LEU A 16 2.31 -3.45 -12.24
N ALA A 17 1.00 -3.31 -12.23
CA ALA A 17 0.11 -4.08 -13.11
C ALA A 17 0.02 -3.48 -14.53
N ASN A 18 0.62 -2.32 -14.78
CA ASN A 18 0.51 -1.63 -16.06
C ASN A 18 1.88 -1.13 -16.51
N ASP A 19 2.53 -1.88 -17.38
CA ASP A 19 3.87 -1.57 -17.89
C ASP A 19 3.94 -0.30 -18.76
N ARG A 20 2.79 0.26 -19.11
CA ARG A 20 2.69 1.52 -19.84
C ARG A 20 2.57 2.73 -18.94
N ASP A 21 2.42 2.53 -17.63
CA ASP A 21 2.35 3.63 -16.68
C ASP A 21 3.69 4.37 -16.63
N PRO A 22 3.70 5.71 -16.66
CA PRO A 22 4.95 6.48 -16.57
C PRO A 22 5.80 6.17 -15.33
N ALA A 23 5.20 5.74 -14.24
CA ALA A 23 5.90 5.40 -13.01
C ALA A 23 6.37 3.93 -12.96
N PHE A 24 6.03 3.11 -13.95
CA PHE A 24 6.31 1.67 -13.92
C PHE A 24 7.79 1.37 -13.71
N ALA A 25 8.67 2.02 -14.48
CA ALA A 25 10.11 1.77 -14.40
C ALA A 25 10.65 2.08 -12.99
N SER A 26 10.22 3.20 -12.42
CA SER A 26 10.66 3.63 -11.09
C SER A 26 10.19 2.67 -10.00
N VAL A 27 8.91 2.30 -10.00
CA VAL A 27 8.33 1.40 -8.99
C VAL A 27 8.89 -0.02 -9.14
N SER A 28 9.06 -0.50 -10.38
CA SER A 28 9.68 -1.81 -10.65
C SER A 28 11.11 -1.88 -10.12
N ARG A 29 11.86 -0.80 -10.26
CA ARG A 29 13.23 -0.74 -9.74
C ARG A 29 13.24 -0.83 -8.22
N MET A 30 12.32 -0.15 -7.57
CA MET A 30 12.19 -0.21 -6.11
C MET A 30 11.79 -1.62 -5.65
N ARG A 31 10.93 -2.30 -6.40
CA ARG A 31 10.58 -3.68 -6.11
C ARG A 31 11.79 -4.62 -6.24
N ALA A 32 12.58 -4.45 -7.29
CA ALA A 32 13.79 -5.25 -7.50
C ALA A 32 14.79 -5.04 -6.36
N GLN A 33 14.95 -3.82 -5.89
CA GLN A 33 15.82 -3.51 -4.74
C GLN A 33 15.34 -4.18 -3.46
N ALA A 34 14.03 -4.33 -3.29
CA ALA A 34 13.45 -4.95 -2.10
C ALA A 34 13.48 -6.48 -2.13
N ALA A 35 13.70 -7.09 -3.31
CA ALA A 35 13.54 -8.53 -3.50
C ALA A 35 14.47 -9.40 -2.65
N GLY A 36 15.63 -8.88 -2.24
CA GLY A 36 16.57 -9.60 -1.38
C GLY A 36 16.33 -9.39 0.12
N GLN A 37 15.28 -8.68 0.51
CA GLN A 37 15.05 -8.27 1.89
C GLN A 37 13.67 -8.73 2.36
N PRO A 38 13.58 -9.83 3.12
CA PRO A 38 12.29 -10.33 3.61
C PRO A 38 11.51 -9.26 4.36
N GLY A 39 10.22 -9.11 4.03
CA GLY A 39 9.33 -8.16 4.69
C GLY A 39 9.62 -6.70 4.39
N ALA A 40 10.43 -6.39 3.37
CA ALA A 40 10.77 -5.00 3.02
C ALA A 40 9.54 -4.21 2.54
N TRP A 41 8.58 -4.87 1.92
CA TRP A 41 7.33 -4.28 1.48
C TRP A 41 6.19 -4.74 2.38
N VAL A 42 5.34 -3.79 2.78
CA VAL A 42 4.19 -4.03 3.66
C VAL A 42 2.95 -3.46 3.00
N THR A 43 1.86 -4.19 3.01
CA THR A 43 0.56 -3.72 2.56
C THR A 43 -0.52 -4.23 3.51
N THR A 44 -1.78 -3.93 3.24
CA THR A 44 -2.89 -4.41 4.06
C THR A 44 -3.95 -5.10 3.21
N ASP A 45 -4.79 -5.89 3.87
CA ASP A 45 -5.97 -6.49 3.25
C ASP A 45 -6.92 -5.43 2.68
N TYR A 46 -7.04 -4.26 3.32
CA TYR A 46 -7.87 -3.16 2.82
C TYR A 46 -7.30 -2.55 1.55
N VAL A 47 -5.98 -2.37 1.49
CA VAL A 47 -5.31 -1.92 0.25
C VAL A 47 -5.52 -2.95 -0.86
N LEU A 48 -5.41 -4.24 -0.55
CA LEU A 48 -5.63 -5.29 -1.55
C LEU A 48 -7.08 -5.36 -2.01
N ASP A 49 -8.04 -5.10 -1.15
CA ASP A 49 -9.47 -4.99 -1.52
C ASP A 49 -9.66 -3.88 -2.57
N GLU A 50 -9.16 -2.69 -2.32
CA GLU A 50 -9.23 -1.57 -3.27
C GLU A 50 -8.49 -1.91 -4.57
N THR A 51 -7.31 -2.51 -4.46
CA THR A 51 -6.51 -2.93 -5.62
C THR A 51 -7.29 -3.92 -6.49
N MET A 52 -7.87 -4.96 -5.89
CA MET A 52 -8.68 -5.94 -6.62
C MET A 52 -9.84 -5.29 -7.34
N THR A 53 -10.59 -4.45 -6.64
CA THR A 53 -11.78 -3.80 -7.22
C THR A 53 -11.41 -3.00 -8.46
N ARG A 54 -10.35 -2.21 -8.36
CA ARG A 54 -9.91 -1.37 -9.48
C ARG A 54 -9.28 -2.19 -10.60
N LEU A 55 -8.47 -3.17 -10.26
CA LEU A 55 -7.75 -3.99 -11.24
C LEU A 55 -8.71 -4.83 -12.09
N PHE A 56 -9.65 -5.53 -11.45
CA PHE A 56 -10.61 -6.37 -12.18
C PHE A 56 -11.60 -5.57 -13.01
N SER A 57 -11.85 -4.29 -12.68
CA SER A 57 -12.72 -3.44 -13.49
C SER A 57 -12.02 -2.84 -14.72
N ALA A 58 -10.69 -2.76 -14.71
CA ALA A 58 -9.92 -2.08 -15.75
C ALA A 58 -9.02 -2.99 -16.58
N THR A 59 -8.91 -4.27 -16.23
CA THR A 59 -7.94 -5.20 -16.80
C THR A 59 -8.63 -6.51 -17.16
N PRO A 60 -8.22 -7.22 -18.26
CA PRO A 60 -8.75 -8.54 -18.55
C PRO A 60 -8.64 -9.49 -17.36
N PHE A 61 -9.66 -10.29 -17.12
CA PHE A 61 -9.77 -11.12 -15.92
C PHE A 61 -8.52 -11.99 -15.68
N GLY A 62 -8.01 -12.66 -16.73
CA GLY A 62 -6.84 -13.52 -16.59
C GLY A 62 -5.58 -12.76 -16.15
N ASP A 63 -5.40 -11.55 -16.67
CA ASP A 63 -4.25 -10.70 -16.31
C ASP A 63 -4.39 -10.21 -14.88
N ALA A 64 -5.57 -9.76 -14.49
CA ALA A 64 -5.85 -9.31 -13.13
C ALA A 64 -5.63 -10.46 -12.13
N ARG A 65 -6.11 -11.65 -12.45
CA ARG A 65 -5.93 -12.84 -11.63
C ARG A 65 -4.45 -13.18 -11.43
N ARG A 66 -3.68 -13.22 -12.52
CA ARG A 66 -2.23 -13.52 -12.42
C ARG A 66 -1.49 -12.50 -11.57
N PHE A 67 -1.85 -11.23 -11.70
CA PHE A 67 -1.21 -10.19 -10.91
C PHE A 67 -1.50 -10.36 -9.41
N MET A 68 -2.75 -10.59 -9.04
CA MET A 68 -3.11 -10.79 -7.63
C MET A 68 -2.48 -12.05 -7.06
N GLU A 69 -2.48 -13.14 -7.83
CA GLU A 69 -1.79 -14.37 -7.40
C GLU A 69 -0.30 -14.13 -7.17
N GLY A 70 0.32 -13.29 -8.00
CA GLY A 70 1.72 -12.89 -7.82
C GLY A 70 1.99 -12.16 -6.50
N ILE A 71 1.07 -11.30 -6.08
CA ILE A 71 1.17 -10.65 -4.77
C ILE A 71 1.11 -11.68 -3.64
N TYR A 72 0.16 -12.61 -3.70
CA TYR A 72 0.01 -13.65 -2.68
C TYR A 72 1.21 -14.59 -2.65
N GLU A 73 1.78 -14.93 -3.80
CA GLU A 73 3.00 -15.73 -3.86
C GLU A 73 4.19 -15.00 -3.24
N SER A 74 4.31 -13.70 -3.51
CA SER A 74 5.35 -12.86 -2.89
C SER A 74 5.19 -12.83 -1.37
N SER A 75 3.96 -12.81 -0.89
CA SER A 75 3.68 -12.87 0.55
C SER A 75 4.09 -14.22 1.14
N ARG A 76 3.74 -15.32 0.49
CA ARG A 76 4.14 -16.66 0.94
C ARG A 76 5.65 -16.83 0.95
N ALA A 77 6.34 -16.20 0.01
CA ALA A 77 7.81 -16.22 -0.04
C ALA A 77 8.47 -15.27 0.96
N GLY A 78 7.68 -14.52 1.74
CA GLY A 78 8.20 -13.59 2.75
C GLY A 78 8.70 -12.26 2.20
N LEU A 79 8.45 -11.95 0.94
CA LEU A 79 8.90 -10.68 0.33
C LEU A 79 7.94 -9.53 0.63
N VAL A 80 6.67 -9.82 0.79
CA VAL A 80 5.62 -8.84 1.09
C VAL A 80 4.87 -9.27 2.34
N ASP A 81 4.79 -8.40 3.33
CA ASP A 81 3.96 -8.62 4.51
C ASP A 81 2.57 -8.05 4.26
N ILE A 82 1.56 -8.90 4.34
CA ILE A 82 0.16 -8.48 4.26
C ILE A 82 -0.37 -8.37 5.69
N GLU A 83 -0.52 -7.14 6.16
CA GLU A 83 -1.10 -6.86 7.46
C GLU A 83 -2.62 -6.82 7.37
N HIS A 84 -3.30 -7.29 8.40
CA HIS A 84 -4.76 -7.30 8.42
C HIS A 84 -5.29 -6.15 9.27
N VAL A 85 -6.35 -5.51 8.78
CA VAL A 85 -7.05 -4.48 9.55
C VAL A 85 -7.94 -5.19 10.56
N THR A 86 -7.41 -5.35 11.76
CA THR A 86 -8.12 -5.95 12.89
C THR A 86 -9.24 -5.03 13.38
N PRO A 87 -10.19 -5.52 14.20
CA PRO A 87 -11.18 -4.65 14.81
C PRO A 87 -10.58 -3.46 15.55
N GLU A 88 -9.44 -3.64 16.22
CA GLU A 88 -8.74 -2.57 16.94
C GLU A 88 -8.20 -1.52 15.97
N ARG A 89 -7.60 -1.95 14.87
CA ARG A 89 -7.09 -1.06 13.82
C ARG A 89 -8.21 -0.31 13.14
N PHE A 90 -9.32 -1.00 12.87
CA PHE A 90 -10.52 -0.40 12.29
C PHE A 90 -11.03 0.72 13.21
N HIS A 91 -11.14 0.44 14.51
CA HIS A 91 -11.63 1.42 15.48
C HIS A 91 -10.69 2.63 15.61
N ARG A 92 -9.39 2.42 15.55
CA ARG A 92 -8.42 3.53 15.53
C ARG A 92 -8.58 4.39 14.29
N ALA A 93 -8.80 3.77 13.13
CA ALA A 93 -9.05 4.49 11.88
C ALA A 93 -10.35 5.31 11.96
N TRP A 94 -11.39 4.76 12.58
CA TRP A 94 -12.63 5.49 12.82
C TRP A 94 -12.38 6.74 13.66
N ARG A 95 -11.61 6.63 14.73
CA ARG A 95 -11.26 7.80 15.56
C ARG A 95 -10.48 8.84 14.76
N TRP A 96 -9.59 8.42 13.88
CA TRP A 96 -8.87 9.34 13.01
C TRP A 96 -9.80 9.99 11.97
N ARG A 97 -10.83 9.28 11.51
CA ARG A 97 -11.84 9.90 10.64
C ARG A 97 -12.48 11.11 11.34
N LEU A 98 -12.79 10.98 12.60
CA LEU A 98 -13.34 12.08 13.38
C LEU A 98 -12.33 13.22 13.60
N ARG A 99 -11.07 12.86 13.81
CA ARG A 99 -9.99 13.84 13.99
C ARG A 99 -9.72 14.66 12.72
N TYR A 100 -9.75 14.01 11.55
CA TYR A 100 -9.50 14.65 10.24
C TYR A 100 -10.80 15.04 9.55
N ARG A 101 -11.76 15.57 10.28
CA ARG A 101 -13.04 15.99 9.71
C ARG A 101 -12.90 17.12 8.69
N ASP A 102 -11.82 17.89 8.75
CA ASP A 102 -11.46 18.93 7.80
C ASP A 102 -10.88 18.37 6.49
N LYS A 103 -10.67 17.06 6.39
CA LYS A 103 -10.10 16.38 5.24
C LYS A 103 -11.02 15.23 4.77
N PRO A 104 -12.25 15.55 4.30
CA PRO A 104 -13.24 14.52 4.00
C PRO A 104 -12.89 13.62 2.81
N ARG A 105 -11.91 14.02 1.98
CA ARG A 105 -11.49 13.24 0.81
C ARG A 105 -10.52 12.12 1.15
N ILE A 106 -9.96 12.11 2.35
CA ILE A 106 -9.14 10.98 2.79
C ILE A 106 -10.06 9.76 2.93
N SER A 107 -9.75 8.70 2.19
CA SER A 107 -10.57 7.49 2.22
C SER A 107 -10.38 6.74 3.55
N PHE A 108 -11.34 5.89 3.90
CA PHE A 108 -11.20 5.05 5.08
C PHE A 108 -10.03 4.07 4.94
N THR A 109 -9.81 3.57 3.72
CA THR A 109 -8.62 2.73 3.44
C THR A 109 -7.34 3.48 3.77
N ASP A 110 -7.22 4.76 3.37
CA ASP A 110 -6.06 5.57 3.73
C ASP A 110 -5.88 5.69 5.24
N LEU A 111 -6.98 5.92 5.96
CA LEU A 111 -6.93 6.01 7.42
C LEU A 111 -6.46 4.71 8.06
N THR A 112 -6.90 3.56 7.55
CA THR A 112 -6.41 2.26 8.03
C THR A 112 -4.92 2.09 7.74
N SER A 113 -4.46 2.57 6.59
CA SER A 113 -3.05 2.55 6.22
C SER A 113 -2.21 3.40 7.18
N PHE A 114 -2.68 4.60 7.53
CA PHE A 114 -1.99 5.46 8.50
C PHE A 114 -1.87 4.78 9.86
N VAL A 115 -2.92 4.10 10.31
CA VAL A 115 -2.89 3.35 11.58
C VAL A 115 -1.81 2.27 11.53
N VAL A 116 -1.78 1.47 10.49
CA VAL A 116 -0.80 0.37 10.36
C VAL A 116 0.62 0.92 10.27
N MET A 117 0.83 1.97 9.46
CA MET A 117 2.14 2.59 9.33
C MET A 117 2.66 3.12 10.67
N ARG A 118 1.81 3.80 11.43
CA ARG A 118 2.18 4.32 12.76
C ARG A 118 2.51 3.18 13.72
N GLU A 119 1.68 2.16 13.74
CA GLU A 119 1.85 1.01 14.64
C GLU A 119 3.15 0.26 14.38
N LEU A 120 3.53 0.11 13.10
CA LEU A 120 4.74 -0.61 12.69
C LEU A 120 5.97 0.30 12.58
N GLY A 121 5.83 1.59 12.81
CA GLY A 121 6.93 2.53 12.70
C GLY A 121 7.38 2.76 11.25
N LEU A 122 6.49 2.58 10.27
CA LEU A 122 6.79 2.81 8.86
C LEU A 122 6.64 4.28 8.53
N ARG A 123 7.64 4.83 7.84
CA ARG A 123 7.63 6.26 7.43
C ARG A 123 7.52 6.41 5.92
N ARG A 124 8.04 5.46 5.15
CA ARG A 124 8.10 5.53 3.68
C ARG A 124 6.90 4.81 3.09
N VAL A 125 6.26 5.47 2.10
CA VAL A 125 5.08 4.92 1.43
C VAL A 125 5.17 5.12 -0.07
N LEU A 126 4.94 4.03 -0.82
CA LEU A 126 4.77 4.07 -2.27
C LEU A 126 3.33 4.42 -2.58
N THR A 127 3.07 5.67 -2.93
CA THR A 127 1.73 6.17 -3.24
C THR A 127 1.79 7.35 -4.18
N GLY A 128 0.73 7.52 -4.98
CA GLY A 128 0.51 8.75 -5.75
C GLY A 128 -0.33 9.77 -4.99
N ASP A 129 -0.75 9.46 -3.78
CA ASP A 129 -1.72 10.25 -3.03
C ASP A 129 -1.03 11.20 -2.04
N ALA A 130 -1.23 12.50 -2.23
CA ALA A 130 -0.68 13.53 -1.35
C ALA A 130 -1.28 13.51 0.06
N HIS A 131 -2.37 12.80 0.30
CA HIS A 131 -2.98 12.69 1.63
C HIS A 131 -1.99 12.17 2.67
N PHE A 132 -1.09 11.25 2.27
CA PHE A 132 -0.09 10.70 3.18
C PHE A 132 0.85 11.77 3.74
N GLU A 133 1.15 12.81 2.97
CA GLU A 133 1.96 13.92 3.42
C GLU A 133 1.13 14.97 4.18
N GLN A 134 -0.10 15.19 3.73
CA GLN A 134 -0.98 16.24 4.25
C GLN A 134 -1.44 16.00 5.70
N VAL A 135 -1.44 14.74 6.17
CA VAL A 135 -1.87 14.43 7.53
C VAL A 135 -0.86 14.82 8.59
N GLY A 136 0.36 15.19 8.22
CA GLY A 136 1.36 15.68 9.16
C GLY A 136 1.90 14.63 10.13
N LEU A 137 1.89 13.35 9.75
CA LEU A 137 2.35 12.25 10.58
C LEU A 137 3.80 11.83 10.29
N GLY A 138 4.50 12.58 9.46
CA GLY A 138 5.90 12.31 9.13
C GLY A 138 6.10 11.25 8.04
N PHE A 139 5.08 10.93 7.27
CA PHE A 139 5.21 9.99 6.16
C PHE A 139 5.93 10.63 4.98
N ALA A 140 6.83 9.87 4.35
CA ALA A 140 7.58 10.28 3.17
C ALA A 140 7.08 9.50 1.95
N ARG A 141 6.51 10.23 1.01
CA ARG A 141 5.95 9.66 -0.22
C ARG A 141 7.06 9.32 -1.22
N LEU A 142 6.96 8.13 -1.82
CA LEU A 142 7.84 7.62 -2.87
C LEU A 142 7.03 7.34 -4.13
N PRO A 143 7.60 7.30 -5.32
CA PRO A 143 8.95 7.64 -5.68
C PRO A 143 9.31 9.07 -5.53
#